data_862f173b93c65e72ad465a41ce30be27
#
_entry.id   862f173b93c65e72ad465a41ce30be27
#
_cell.length_a   1.000
_cell.length_b   1.000
_cell.length_c   1.000
_cell.angle_alpha   90.00
_cell.angle_beta   90.00
_cell.angle_gamma   90.00
#
_symmetry.space_group_name_H-M   'P 1'
#
loop_
_entity.id
_entity.type
_entity.pdbx_description
1 polymer ?
#
loop_
_entity_poly.entity_id
_entity_poly.type
_entity_poly.pdbx_seq_one_letter_code
_entity_poly.pdbx_strand_id
1 'polypeptide(L)'
;MVQLLTKILEKDLEIINCHAHTETSDFIGGLRPLRERNKIILNMVTEAKKLLGVSGDLLPPESIPSFLLSSIQDDCDLSKLNSLFAASSITPSDASSQILAFAEAFDKCYSKLSSENVVNDMEQKRKRRKLDSEVDVQHAIENIKSYYKRSKALFEWVDGPLVTSMKKGKFLLIDELSLAEDAVLERLNSVLEPARMLVLAEKGGMDADENIENEIVAHNDFRLFATMNPGKWRKCDNLCSHHEVQIVS
;
A
#
# COMPACT_ATOMS: atom_id res chain seq x y z
N MET A 1 -14.97 -18.22 -23.08
CA MET A 1 -16.01 -18.56 -22.09
C MET A 1 -15.87 -17.72 -20.84
N VAL A 2 -14.74 -17.72 -20.10
CA VAL A 2 -14.53 -16.93 -18.86
C VAL A 2 -14.79 -15.44 -19.05
N GLN A 3 -14.26 -14.84 -20.13
CA GLN A 3 -14.49 -13.41 -20.45
C GLN A 3 -15.98 -13.04 -20.66
N LEU A 4 -16.77 -13.95 -21.18
CA LEU A 4 -18.21 -13.75 -21.34
C LEU A 4 -18.92 -13.82 -19.98
N LEU A 5 -18.52 -14.80 -19.15
CA LEU A 5 -19.03 -14.95 -17.79
C LEU A 5 -18.78 -13.71 -16.93
N THR A 6 -17.56 -13.14 -17.01
CA THR A 6 -17.21 -11.93 -16.24
C THR A 6 -17.99 -10.70 -16.68
N LYS A 7 -18.27 -10.58 -17.98
CA LYS A 7 -19.14 -9.51 -18.51
C LYS A 7 -20.58 -9.64 -18.02
N ILE A 8 -21.12 -10.87 -17.98
CA ILE A 8 -22.49 -11.13 -17.49
C ILE A 8 -22.60 -10.82 -15.98
N LEU A 9 -21.55 -11.16 -15.21
CA LEU A 9 -21.52 -10.97 -13.76
C LEU A 9 -21.01 -9.59 -13.34
N GLU A 10 -20.64 -8.71 -14.29
CA GLU A 10 -20.06 -7.39 -14.05
C GLU A 10 -18.85 -7.43 -13.10
N LYS A 11 -18.00 -8.47 -13.26
CA LYS A 11 -16.79 -8.65 -12.46
C LYS A 11 -15.54 -8.33 -13.27
N ASP A 12 -14.56 -7.71 -12.60
CA ASP A 12 -13.25 -7.48 -13.17
C ASP A 12 -12.52 -8.80 -13.42
N LEU A 13 -11.89 -8.92 -14.57
CA LEU A 13 -11.07 -10.06 -14.95
C LEU A 13 -9.61 -9.64 -15.10
N GLU A 14 -8.74 -10.32 -14.38
CA GLU A 14 -7.29 -10.27 -14.57
C GLU A 14 -6.85 -11.52 -15.34
N ILE A 15 -5.93 -11.39 -16.29
CA ILE A 15 -5.46 -12.50 -17.13
C ILE A 15 -3.94 -12.60 -17.03
N ILE A 16 -3.45 -13.80 -16.74
CA ILE A 16 -2.01 -14.14 -16.75
C ILE A 16 -1.79 -15.22 -17.79
N ASN A 17 -0.89 -14.96 -18.75
CA ASN A 17 -0.47 -15.95 -19.73
C ASN A 17 0.84 -16.59 -19.26
N CYS A 18 0.83 -17.89 -19.00
CA CYS A 18 2.02 -18.63 -18.59
C CYS A 18 2.91 -18.98 -19.79
N HIS A 19 4.19 -18.97 -19.53
CA HIS A 19 5.24 -19.42 -20.46
C HIS A 19 6.35 -20.14 -19.68
N ALA A 20 7.30 -20.71 -20.38
CA ALA A 20 8.37 -21.55 -19.78
C ALA A 20 9.27 -20.81 -18.77
N HIS A 21 9.25 -19.49 -18.74
CA HIS A 21 10.01 -18.65 -17.81
C HIS A 21 9.09 -17.82 -16.90
N THR A 22 7.86 -18.29 -16.68
CA THR A 22 6.94 -17.64 -15.74
C THR A 22 7.32 -18.04 -14.32
N GLU A 23 7.73 -17.05 -13.54
CA GLU A 23 8.19 -17.22 -12.16
C GLU A 23 7.09 -16.94 -11.13
N THR A 24 7.31 -17.36 -9.90
CA THR A 24 6.42 -17.08 -8.77
C THR A 24 6.20 -15.59 -8.57
N SER A 25 7.22 -14.78 -8.80
CA SER A 25 7.17 -13.32 -8.71
C SER A 25 6.16 -12.66 -9.67
N ASP A 26 5.89 -13.30 -10.82
CA ASP A 26 4.91 -12.79 -11.80
C ASP A 26 3.47 -12.91 -11.30
N PHE A 27 3.22 -13.85 -10.39
CA PHE A 27 1.91 -14.10 -9.78
C PHE A 27 1.72 -13.34 -8.48
N ILE A 28 2.64 -13.51 -7.54
CA ILE A 28 2.50 -12.98 -6.18
C ILE A 28 3.05 -11.56 -6.03
N GLY A 29 3.91 -11.14 -6.95
CA GLY A 29 4.60 -9.87 -6.89
C GLY A 29 6.02 -10.01 -6.39
N GLY A 30 6.65 -8.88 -6.12
CA GLY A 30 8.05 -8.86 -5.73
C GLY A 30 8.56 -7.46 -5.41
N LEU A 31 9.81 -7.41 -5.00
CA LEU A 31 10.51 -6.18 -4.71
C LEU A 31 10.88 -5.46 -6.01
N ARG A 32 10.43 -4.22 -6.14
CA ARG A 32 10.75 -3.37 -7.29
C ARG A 32 11.44 -2.09 -6.82
N PRO A 33 12.39 -1.55 -7.60
CA PRO A 33 13.01 -0.27 -7.29
C PRO A 33 11.95 0.82 -7.14
N LEU A 34 12.05 1.61 -6.08
CA LEU A 34 11.13 2.72 -5.82
C LEU A 34 11.28 3.80 -6.88
N ARG A 35 10.32 3.93 -7.77
CA ARG A 35 10.32 4.90 -8.89
C ARG A 35 9.59 6.20 -8.55
N GLU A 36 8.59 6.15 -7.69
CA GLU A 36 7.68 7.28 -7.42
C GLU A 36 8.00 7.98 -6.08
N ARG A 37 9.29 8.17 -5.77
CA ARG A 37 9.71 8.84 -4.53
C ARG A 37 9.08 10.22 -4.35
N ASN A 38 8.98 10.99 -5.42
CA ASN A 38 8.37 12.33 -5.37
C ASN A 38 6.88 12.29 -5.00
N LYS A 39 6.15 11.23 -5.37
CA LYS A 39 4.75 11.05 -4.97
C LYS A 39 4.61 10.75 -3.48
N ILE A 40 5.54 9.98 -2.91
CA ILE A 40 5.57 9.73 -1.47
C ILE A 40 5.81 11.05 -0.72
N ILE A 41 6.74 11.87 -1.19
CA ILE A 41 7.02 13.18 -0.59
C ILE A 41 5.81 14.11 -0.73
N LEU A 42 5.10 14.08 -1.85
CA LEU A 42 3.85 14.83 -2.03
C LEU A 42 2.81 14.44 -0.97
N ASN A 43 2.66 13.15 -0.69
CA ASN A 43 1.78 12.68 0.38
C ASN A 43 2.25 13.17 1.75
N MET A 44 3.57 13.18 2.03
CA MET A 44 4.11 13.77 3.26
C MET A 44 3.80 15.27 3.37
N VAL A 45 3.93 16.03 2.29
CA VAL A 45 3.58 17.46 2.24
C VAL A 45 2.09 17.65 2.53
N THR A 46 1.22 16.79 1.98
CA THR A 46 -0.22 16.85 2.21
C THR A 46 -0.57 16.61 3.69
N GLU A 47 0.05 15.62 4.32
CA GLU A 47 -0.15 15.37 5.76
C GLU A 47 0.44 16.52 6.62
N ALA A 48 1.61 17.03 6.26
CA ALA A 48 2.21 18.18 6.97
C ALA A 48 1.34 19.45 6.87
N LYS A 49 0.65 19.66 5.74
CA LYS A 49 -0.33 20.76 5.60
C LYS A 49 -1.52 20.60 6.53
N LYS A 50 -2.00 19.40 6.77
CA LYS A 50 -3.07 19.16 7.75
C LYS A 50 -2.62 19.57 9.14
N LEU A 51 -1.39 19.22 9.54
CA LEU A 51 -0.82 19.66 10.82
C LEU A 51 -0.70 21.18 10.92
N LEU A 52 -0.27 21.86 9.85
CA LEU A 52 -0.19 23.31 9.81
C LEU A 52 -1.56 23.99 9.94
N GLY A 53 -2.61 23.41 9.37
CA GLY A 53 -3.99 23.90 9.49
C GLY A 53 -4.54 23.85 10.93
N VAL A 54 -4.04 22.91 11.74
CA VAL A 54 -4.41 22.78 13.16
C VAL A 54 -3.57 23.67 14.06
N SER A 55 -2.33 24.03 13.63
CA SER A 55 -1.30 24.59 14.50
C SER A 55 -1.38 26.10 14.71
N GLY A 56 -2.04 26.86 13.82
CA GLY A 56 -2.16 28.34 13.91
C GLY A 56 -0.94 29.10 14.42
N ASP A 57 -0.63 28.97 15.70
CA ASP A 57 0.46 29.68 16.40
C ASP A 57 1.33 28.76 17.30
N LEU A 58 1.23 27.43 17.15
CA LEU A 58 1.85 26.47 18.06
C LEU A 58 3.36 26.32 17.90
N LEU A 59 3.90 26.61 16.72
CA LEU A 59 5.31 26.46 16.41
C LEU A 59 5.93 27.80 15.98
N PRO A 60 7.18 28.05 16.39
CA PRO A 60 7.92 29.20 15.87
C PRO A 60 8.11 29.03 14.35
N PRO A 61 7.99 30.13 13.57
CA PRO A 61 8.06 30.08 12.10
C PRO A 61 9.38 29.50 11.58
N GLU A 62 10.45 29.55 12.38
CA GLU A 62 11.76 28.96 12.06
C GLU A 62 11.75 27.42 12.02
N SER A 63 10.79 26.80 12.70
CA SER A 63 10.64 25.33 12.72
C SER A 63 9.84 24.78 11.53
N ILE A 64 9.24 25.67 10.72
CA ILE A 64 8.43 25.30 9.57
C ILE A 64 9.27 25.40 8.30
N PRO A 65 9.44 24.30 7.54
CA PRO A 65 10.16 24.35 6.27
C PRO A 65 9.58 25.38 5.31
N SER A 66 10.42 26.24 4.73
CA SER A 66 10.00 27.35 3.87
C SER A 66 9.18 26.91 2.66
N PHE A 67 9.47 25.73 2.10
CA PHE A 67 8.71 25.17 0.99
C PHE A 67 7.30 24.71 1.41
N LEU A 68 7.06 24.35 2.67
CA LEU A 68 5.73 24.07 3.17
C LEU A 68 4.88 25.34 3.25
N LEU A 69 5.46 26.46 3.66
CA LEU A 69 4.76 27.75 3.71
C LEU A 69 4.34 28.22 2.31
N SER A 70 5.21 28.07 1.32
CA SER A 70 4.89 28.43 -0.08
C SER A 70 3.85 27.49 -0.69
N SER A 71 3.71 26.26 -0.20
CA SER A 71 2.77 25.28 -0.68
C SER A 71 1.35 25.40 -0.10
N ILE A 72 1.15 26.21 0.99
CA ILE A 72 -0.15 26.34 1.67
C ILE A 72 -1.20 27.02 0.78
N GLN A 73 -0.79 27.95 -0.08
CA GLN A 73 -1.70 28.79 -0.86
C GLN A 73 -2.30 28.11 -2.10
N ASP A 74 -1.77 26.96 -2.52
CA ASP A 74 -2.19 26.26 -3.75
C ASP A 74 -2.33 24.73 -3.54
N ASP A 75 -3.26 24.12 -4.28
CA ASP A 75 -3.27 22.66 -4.46
C ASP A 75 -1.94 22.21 -5.04
N CYS A 76 -1.15 21.51 -4.23
CA CYS A 76 0.20 21.09 -4.57
C CYS A 76 0.14 19.82 -5.42
N ASP A 77 0.39 19.97 -6.71
CA ASP A 77 0.57 18.88 -7.67
C ASP A 77 2.04 18.47 -7.75
N LEU A 78 2.30 17.27 -8.27
CA LEU A 78 3.65 16.73 -8.51
C LEU A 78 4.52 17.67 -9.37
N SER A 79 3.93 18.37 -10.35
CA SER A 79 4.61 19.35 -11.19
C SER A 79 5.05 20.57 -10.41
N LYS A 80 4.19 21.08 -9.54
CA LYS A 80 4.49 22.21 -8.66
C LYS A 80 5.53 21.84 -7.61
N LEU A 81 5.45 20.65 -7.02
CA LEU A 81 6.44 20.17 -6.07
C LEU A 81 7.83 20.06 -6.71
N ASN A 82 7.92 19.52 -7.92
CA ASN A 82 9.18 19.43 -8.65
C ASN A 82 9.75 20.81 -9.00
N SER A 83 8.90 21.78 -9.35
CA SER A 83 9.34 23.16 -9.62
C SER A 83 9.82 23.85 -8.34
N LEU A 84 9.18 23.62 -7.20
CA LEU A 84 9.62 24.12 -5.89
C LEU A 84 10.98 23.55 -5.48
N PHE A 85 11.21 22.27 -5.69
CA PHE A 85 12.51 21.64 -5.41
C PHE A 85 13.61 22.19 -6.34
N ALA A 86 13.30 22.38 -7.61
CA ALA A 86 14.24 23.00 -8.55
C ALA A 86 14.58 24.46 -8.19
N ALA A 87 13.59 25.24 -7.76
CA ALA A 87 13.78 26.65 -7.38
C ALA A 87 14.53 26.81 -6.04
N SER A 88 14.31 25.91 -5.08
CA SER A 88 14.92 25.97 -3.75
C SER A 88 16.22 25.18 -3.61
N SER A 89 16.68 24.49 -4.66
CA SER A 89 17.85 23.60 -4.64
C SER A 89 17.79 22.53 -3.54
N ILE A 90 16.58 22.17 -3.11
CA ILE A 90 16.35 21.17 -2.07
C ILE A 90 16.22 19.79 -2.74
N THR A 91 17.00 18.81 -2.27
CA THR A 91 16.81 17.45 -2.77
C THR A 91 15.55 16.80 -2.18
N PRO A 92 14.92 15.84 -2.88
CA PRO A 92 13.79 15.08 -2.33
C PRO A 92 14.11 14.41 -0.99
N SER A 93 15.36 14.01 -0.79
CA SER A 93 15.82 13.41 0.48
C SER A 93 15.84 14.44 1.61
N ASP A 94 16.30 15.66 1.35
CA ASP A 94 16.37 16.72 2.34
C ASP A 94 14.97 17.22 2.70
N ALA A 95 14.09 17.36 1.70
CA ALA A 95 12.70 17.72 1.92
C ALA A 95 11.98 16.72 2.84
N SER A 96 12.15 15.41 2.60
CA SER A 96 11.56 14.39 3.46
C SER A 96 12.07 14.45 4.90
N SER A 97 13.36 14.72 5.09
CA SER A 97 13.98 14.87 6.42
C SER A 97 13.48 16.11 7.15
N GLN A 98 13.31 17.24 6.44
CA GLN A 98 12.78 18.47 7.01
C GLN A 98 11.30 18.33 7.42
N ILE A 99 10.49 17.63 6.63
CA ILE A 99 9.08 17.34 6.98
C ILE A 99 9.00 16.45 8.21
N LEU A 100 9.86 15.45 8.34
CA LEU A 100 9.91 14.60 9.53
C LEU A 100 10.27 15.41 10.77
N ALA A 101 11.33 16.22 10.69
CA ALA A 101 11.77 17.08 11.80
C ALA A 101 10.66 18.07 12.25
N PHE A 102 9.92 18.63 11.27
CA PHE A 102 8.74 19.43 11.55
C PHE A 102 7.66 18.64 12.29
N ALA A 103 7.32 17.43 11.83
CA ALA A 103 6.29 16.60 12.47
C ALA A 103 6.69 16.18 13.89
N GLU A 104 7.97 15.89 14.15
CA GLU A 104 8.48 15.57 15.49
C GLU A 104 8.48 16.78 16.42
N ALA A 105 8.83 17.96 15.91
CA ALA A 105 8.74 19.21 16.66
C ALA A 105 7.29 19.54 17.04
N PHE A 106 6.38 19.32 16.09
CA PHE A 106 4.94 19.48 16.30
C PHE A 106 4.41 18.54 17.38
N ASP A 107 4.75 17.25 17.32
CA ASP A 107 4.36 16.23 18.30
C ASP A 107 4.79 16.60 19.72
N LYS A 108 6.04 17.06 19.87
CA LYS A 108 6.58 17.52 21.16
C LYS A 108 5.85 18.75 21.72
N CYS A 109 5.49 19.71 20.90
CA CYS A 109 4.76 20.91 21.33
C CYS A 109 3.31 20.57 21.66
N TYR A 110 2.67 19.73 20.82
CA TYR A 110 1.28 19.34 20.98
C TYR A 110 1.06 18.48 22.23
N SER A 111 1.95 17.52 22.51
CA SER A 111 1.90 16.69 23.71
C SER A 111 2.08 17.48 25.01
N LYS A 112 2.93 18.51 25.02
CA LYS A 112 3.08 19.42 26.18
C LYS A 112 1.80 20.20 26.46
N LEU A 113 1.14 20.73 25.44
CA LEU A 113 -0.12 21.45 25.57
C LEU A 113 -1.28 20.59 26.02
N SER A 114 -1.32 19.33 25.56
CA SER A 114 -2.33 18.36 26.00
C SER A 114 -2.18 17.99 27.46
N SER A 115 -0.96 18.00 28.00
CA SER A 115 -0.69 17.68 29.42
C SER A 115 -0.97 18.85 30.37
N GLU A 116 -0.91 20.12 29.90
CA GLU A 116 -1.14 21.32 30.74
C GLU A 116 -2.61 21.72 30.87
N ASN A 117 -3.53 21.21 30.05
CA ASN A 117 -4.95 21.59 30.01
C ASN A 117 -5.89 20.70 30.84
N VAL A 118 -5.46 20.23 32.00
CA VAL A 118 -6.36 19.57 32.97
C VAL A 118 -6.81 20.60 34.01
N VAL A 119 -7.83 21.39 33.74
CA VAL A 119 -8.85 21.92 34.68
C VAL A 119 -9.76 22.95 33.97
N ASN A 120 -10.99 22.62 33.61
CA ASN A 120 -12.21 23.41 33.87
C ASN A 120 -13.46 22.87 33.15
N ASP A 121 -14.58 22.93 33.82
CA ASP A 121 -15.81 22.17 33.71
C ASP A 121 -16.84 22.64 32.65
N MET A 122 -16.51 23.54 31.73
CA MET A 122 -17.41 24.04 30.65
C MET A 122 -17.23 23.34 29.30
N GLU A 123 -16.63 22.18 29.26
CA GLU A 123 -15.87 21.66 28.10
C GLU A 123 -16.39 20.37 27.43
N GLN A 124 -17.49 19.78 27.81
CA GLN A 124 -17.89 18.49 27.18
C GLN A 124 -18.17 18.56 25.66
N LYS A 125 -18.66 19.70 25.15
CA LYS A 125 -18.82 19.89 23.69
C LYS A 125 -17.51 20.28 22.98
N ARG A 126 -16.62 20.99 23.65
CA ARG A 126 -15.26 21.27 23.15
C ARG A 126 -14.39 20.03 23.21
N LYS A 127 -14.52 19.17 24.21
CA LYS A 127 -13.78 17.91 24.36
C LYS A 127 -14.01 16.94 23.18
N ARG A 128 -15.23 16.80 22.66
CA ARG A 128 -15.49 15.92 21.48
C ARG A 128 -14.77 16.43 20.22
N ARG A 129 -14.87 17.73 19.91
CA ARG A 129 -14.15 18.32 18.76
C ARG A 129 -12.62 18.30 18.94
N LYS A 130 -12.12 18.40 20.18
CA LYS A 130 -10.71 18.32 20.51
C LYS A 130 -10.20 16.88 20.40
N LEU A 131 -10.99 15.89 20.80
CA LEU A 131 -10.64 14.48 20.69
C LEU A 131 -10.58 14.02 19.22
N ASP A 132 -11.52 14.44 18.37
CA ASP A 132 -11.50 14.13 16.94
C ASP A 132 -10.26 14.77 16.26
N SER A 133 -9.92 16.03 16.60
CA SER A 133 -8.72 16.68 16.08
C SER A 133 -7.42 16.06 16.62
N GLU A 134 -7.43 15.50 17.82
CA GLU A 134 -6.27 14.84 18.44
C GLU A 134 -5.96 13.50 17.74
N VAL A 135 -6.99 12.72 17.42
CA VAL A 135 -6.85 11.49 16.63
C VAL A 135 -6.34 11.79 15.21
N ASP A 136 -6.87 12.84 14.57
CA ASP A 136 -6.44 13.25 13.24
C ASP A 136 -4.96 13.71 13.22
N VAL A 137 -4.52 14.40 14.26
CA VAL A 137 -3.12 14.87 14.41
C VAL A 137 -2.18 13.67 14.60
N GLN A 138 -2.48 12.75 15.52
CA GLN A 138 -1.64 11.57 15.74
C GLN A 138 -1.54 10.72 14.47
N HIS A 139 -2.65 10.51 13.78
CA HIS A 139 -2.68 9.76 12.53
C HIS A 139 -1.85 10.45 11.43
N ALA A 140 -1.89 11.78 11.32
CA ALA A 140 -1.07 12.52 10.36
C ALA A 140 0.43 12.39 10.65
N ILE A 141 0.82 12.43 11.93
CA ILE A 141 2.22 12.23 12.34
C ILE A 141 2.70 10.81 12.04
N GLU A 142 1.89 9.79 12.33
CA GLU A 142 2.20 8.40 12.01
C GLU A 142 2.34 8.19 10.50
N ASN A 143 1.44 8.78 9.71
CA ASN A 143 1.52 8.75 8.25
C ASN A 143 2.82 9.38 7.75
N ILE A 144 3.23 10.53 8.28
CA ILE A 144 4.50 11.18 7.90
C ILE A 144 5.68 10.26 8.23
N LYS A 145 5.72 9.65 9.42
CA LYS A 145 6.77 8.71 9.82
C LYS A 145 6.82 7.50 8.88
N SER A 146 5.68 6.93 8.53
CA SER A 146 5.55 5.81 7.60
C SER A 146 6.04 6.18 6.19
N TYR A 147 5.58 7.31 5.65
CA TYR A 147 6.03 7.82 4.34
C TYR A 147 7.53 8.13 4.32
N TYR A 148 8.08 8.64 5.43
CA TYR A 148 9.52 8.89 5.54
C TYR A 148 10.33 7.60 5.45
N LYS A 149 9.99 6.56 6.24
CA LYS A 149 10.62 5.24 6.15
C LYS A 149 10.58 4.74 4.70
N ARG A 150 9.41 4.83 4.07
CA ARG A 150 9.19 4.41 2.69
C ARG A 150 10.00 5.23 1.67
N SER A 151 10.17 6.55 1.88
CA SER A 151 10.97 7.42 1.01
C SER A 151 12.47 7.10 1.03
N LYS A 152 12.96 6.50 2.11
CA LYS A 152 14.37 6.05 2.26
C LYS A 152 14.60 4.64 1.71
N ALA A 153 13.56 3.85 1.49
CA ALA A 153 13.68 2.53 0.91
C ALA A 153 14.19 2.60 -0.53
N LEU A 154 15.04 1.66 -0.91
CA LEU A 154 15.51 1.50 -2.29
C LEU A 154 14.52 0.69 -3.13
N PHE A 155 13.82 -0.22 -2.49
CA PHE A 155 12.85 -1.11 -3.09
C PHE A 155 11.52 -1.03 -2.34
N GLU A 156 10.43 -1.27 -3.05
CA GLU A 156 9.11 -1.45 -2.48
C GLU A 156 8.50 -2.78 -2.96
N TRP A 157 7.67 -3.36 -2.13
CA TRP A 157 6.90 -4.54 -2.53
C TRP A 157 5.73 -4.11 -3.43
N VAL A 158 5.61 -4.75 -4.58
CA VAL A 158 4.50 -4.55 -5.50
C VAL A 158 3.71 -5.85 -5.60
N ASP A 159 2.44 -5.82 -5.19
CA ASP A 159 1.55 -6.98 -5.27
C ASP A 159 1.37 -7.41 -6.73
N GLY A 160 1.50 -8.70 -6.97
CA GLY A 160 1.23 -9.30 -8.27
C GLY A 160 -0.27 -9.46 -8.57
N PRO A 161 -0.61 -9.91 -9.78
CA PRO A 161 -2.01 -10.05 -10.21
C PRO A 161 -2.80 -11.03 -9.34
N LEU A 162 -2.21 -12.15 -8.88
CA LEU A 162 -2.85 -13.09 -7.97
C LEU A 162 -3.23 -12.41 -6.65
N VAL A 163 -2.26 -11.77 -5.98
CA VAL A 163 -2.48 -11.08 -4.71
C VAL A 163 -3.49 -9.95 -4.86
N THR A 164 -3.38 -9.17 -5.92
CA THR A 164 -4.32 -8.08 -6.20
C THR A 164 -5.74 -8.60 -6.42
N SER A 165 -5.90 -9.71 -7.15
CA SER A 165 -7.20 -10.32 -7.41
C SER A 165 -7.80 -10.94 -6.14
N MET A 166 -6.98 -11.59 -5.31
CA MET A 166 -7.42 -12.13 -4.01
C MET A 166 -7.94 -11.03 -3.08
N LYS A 167 -7.21 -9.93 -2.95
CA LYS A 167 -7.59 -8.80 -2.08
C LYS A 167 -8.86 -8.09 -2.56
N LYS A 168 -9.00 -7.89 -3.87
CA LYS A 168 -10.09 -7.11 -4.47
C LYS A 168 -11.31 -7.95 -4.89
N GLY A 169 -11.27 -9.27 -4.72
CA GLY A 169 -12.36 -10.14 -5.14
C GLY A 169 -12.56 -10.20 -6.66
N LYS A 170 -11.49 -10.01 -7.44
CA LYS A 170 -11.55 -10.10 -8.90
C LYS A 170 -11.51 -11.55 -9.36
N PHE A 171 -11.93 -11.77 -10.59
CA PHE A 171 -11.71 -13.04 -11.28
C PHE A 171 -10.31 -13.08 -11.88
N LEU A 172 -9.61 -14.19 -11.71
CA LEU A 172 -8.28 -14.43 -12.26
C LEU A 172 -8.31 -15.59 -13.24
N LEU A 173 -7.87 -15.36 -14.46
CA LEU A 173 -7.68 -16.39 -15.46
C LEU A 173 -6.19 -16.61 -15.69
N ILE A 174 -5.74 -17.83 -15.46
CA ILE A 174 -4.37 -18.27 -15.76
C ILE A 174 -4.43 -19.12 -17.04
N ASP A 175 -3.86 -18.57 -18.11
CA ASP A 175 -3.83 -19.24 -19.39
C ASP A 175 -2.56 -20.06 -19.55
N GLU A 176 -2.69 -21.28 -20.09
CA GLU A 176 -1.60 -22.25 -20.26
C GLU A 176 -0.83 -22.59 -18.97
N LEU A 177 -1.54 -22.80 -17.85
CA LEU A 177 -0.95 -23.11 -16.53
C LEU A 177 0.09 -24.23 -16.56
N SER A 178 -0.06 -25.21 -17.44
CA SER A 178 0.87 -26.34 -17.61
C SER A 178 2.29 -25.94 -18.04
N LEU A 179 2.53 -24.69 -18.46
CA LEU A 179 3.84 -24.16 -18.83
C LEU A 179 4.56 -23.51 -17.65
N ALA A 180 3.85 -23.18 -16.58
CA ALA A 180 4.46 -22.58 -15.39
C ALA A 180 5.40 -23.56 -14.68
N GLU A 181 6.34 -23.02 -13.92
CA GLU A 181 7.22 -23.81 -13.07
C GLU A 181 6.46 -24.50 -11.93
N ASP A 182 6.98 -25.63 -11.45
CA ASP A 182 6.35 -26.42 -10.37
C ASP A 182 6.23 -25.58 -9.06
N ALA A 183 7.16 -24.67 -8.80
CA ALA A 183 7.11 -23.74 -7.67
C ALA A 183 5.88 -22.81 -7.72
N VAL A 184 5.44 -22.39 -8.91
CA VAL A 184 4.22 -21.59 -9.09
C VAL A 184 2.99 -22.43 -8.75
N LEU A 185 2.95 -23.68 -9.22
CA LEU A 185 1.85 -24.59 -8.95
C LEU A 185 1.70 -24.88 -7.45
N GLU A 186 2.82 -25.07 -6.76
CA GLU A 186 2.83 -25.28 -5.30
C GLU A 186 2.26 -24.06 -4.54
N ARG A 187 2.59 -22.85 -4.96
CA ARG A 187 2.02 -21.62 -4.37
C ARG A 187 0.51 -21.49 -4.62
N LEU A 188 0.05 -21.90 -5.79
CA LEU A 188 -1.37 -21.90 -6.12
C LEU A 188 -2.16 -22.92 -5.29
N ASN A 189 -1.56 -24.05 -4.90
CA ASN A 189 -2.22 -25.05 -4.05
C ASN A 189 -2.76 -24.43 -2.76
N SER A 190 -1.99 -23.59 -2.07
CA SER A 190 -2.42 -22.94 -0.82
C SER A 190 -3.64 -22.01 -1.00
N VAL A 191 -3.76 -21.39 -2.18
CA VAL A 191 -4.91 -20.53 -2.52
C VAL A 191 -6.17 -21.37 -2.83
N LEU A 192 -5.98 -22.60 -3.30
CA LEU A 192 -7.05 -23.53 -3.65
C LEU A 192 -7.55 -24.36 -2.47
N GLU A 193 -6.80 -24.41 -1.37
CA GLU A 193 -7.23 -25.04 -0.13
C GLU A 193 -8.46 -24.33 0.48
N PRO A 194 -9.24 -24.99 1.34
CA PRO A 194 -10.42 -24.40 1.97
C PRO A 194 -10.17 -23.09 2.70
N ALA A 195 -8.95 -22.91 3.26
CA ALA A 195 -8.53 -21.68 3.92
C ALA A 195 -8.36 -20.51 2.94
N ARG A 196 -8.12 -20.81 1.65
CA ARG A 196 -7.91 -19.82 0.57
C ARG A 196 -6.92 -18.73 0.97
N MET A 197 -5.80 -19.15 1.56
CA MET A 197 -4.81 -18.27 2.16
C MET A 197 -3.47 -18.37 1.43
N LEU A 198 -2.82 -17.23 1.25
CA LEU A 198 -1.47 -17.15 0.68
C LEU A 198 -0.54 -16.44 1.66
N VAL A 199 0.58 -17.07 2.00
CA VAL A 199 1.62 -16.48 2.84
C VAL A 199 2.72 -15.89 1.98
N LEU A 200 2.99 -14.59 2.13
CA LEU A 200 4.05 -13.87 1.42
C LEU A 200 5.35 -13.89 2.23
N ALA A 201 6.07 -15.02 2.25
CA ALA A 201 7.33 -15.15 2.95
C ALA A 201 8.39 -14.17 2.44
N GLU A 202 8.36 -13.83 1.15
CA GLU A 202 9.27 -12.93 0.46
C GLU A 202 9.14 -11.47 0.91
N LYS A 203 7.99 -11.09 1.46
CA LYS A 203 7.71 -9.74 1.97
C LYS A 203 8.26 -9.52 3.36
N GLY A 204 8.36 -10.56 4.18
CA GLY A 204 8.70 -10.50 5.62
C GLY A 204 10.15 -10.13 5.94
N GLY A 205 11.02 -9.94 4.95
CA GLY A 205 12.45 -9.64 5.18
C GLY A 205 12.82 -8.16 5.27
N MET A 206 11.92 -7.21 4.99
CA MET A 206 12.27 -5.80 4.86
C MET A 206 11.82 -4.90 6.01
N ASP A 207 10.81 -5.28 6.75
CA ASP A 207 10.32 -4.48 7.87
C ASP A 207 10.29 -5.35 9.13
N ALA A 208 11.12 -4.99 10.10
CA ALA A 208 11.11 -5.61 11.44
C ALA A 208 9.87 -5.21 12.27
N ASP A 209 8.93 -4.49 11.70
CA ASP A 209 7.67 -4.14 12.35
C ASP A 209 6.73 -5.35 12.26
N GLU A 210 6.41 -5.94 13.38
CA GLU A 210 5.66 -7.19 13.63
C GLU A 210 4.21 -7.24 13.10
N ASN A 211 3.74 -6.20 12.41
CA ASN A 211 2.34 -6.06 11.97
C ASN A 211 2.14 -6.10 10.44
N ILE A 212 3.10 -6.62 9.68
CA ILE A 212 2.87 -6.75 8.25
C ILE A 212 2.04 -8.01 8.03
N GLU A 213 0.84 -7.82 7.50
CA GLU A 213 -0.02 -8.89 7.02
C GLU A 213 0.69 -9.65 5.89
N ASN A 214 1.54 -10.61 6.27
CA ASN A 214 2.16 -11.54 5.34
C ASN A 214 1.17 -12.60 4.86
N GLU A 215 0.05 -12.73 5.56
CA GLU A 215 -1.02 -13.66 5.26
C GLU A 215 -2.16 -12.96 4.53
N ILE A 216 -2.48 -13.44 3.35
CA ILE A 216 -3.57 -12.90 2.52
C ILE A 216 -4.65 -13.95 2.40
N VAL A 217 -5.83 -13.64 2.94
CA VAL A 217 -7.03 -14.44 2.76
C VAL A 217 -7.80 -13.91 1.56
N ALA A 218 -8.22 -14.80 0.67
CA ALA A 218 -8.95 -14.42 -0.53
C ALA A 218 -10.34 -13.85 -0.19
N HIS A 219 -10.70 -12.76 -0.84
CA HIS A 219 -12.05 -12.21 -0.78
C HIS A 219 -13.09 -13.25 -1.24
N ASN A 220 -14.29 -13.22 -0.68
CA ASN A 220 -15.36 -14.21 -0.99
C ASN A 220 -15.72 -14.26 -2.48
N ASP A 221 -15.61 -13.14 -3.18
CA ASP A 221 -15.92 -13.03 -4.61
C ASP A 221 -14.77 -13.47 -5.52
N PHE A 222 -13.57 -13.67 -4.99
CA PHE A 222 -12.43 -14.13 -5.78
C PHE A 222 -12.71 -15.49 -6.41
N ARG A 223 -12.46 -15.63 -7.71
CA ARG A 223 -12.53 -16.90 -8.45
C ARG A 223 -11.30 -17.06 -9.33
N LEU A 224 -10.73 -18.24 -9.32
CA LEU A 224 -9.58 -18.61 -10.13
C LEU A 224 -10.02 -19.57 -11.21
N PHE A 225 -9.66 -19.27 -12.45
CA PHE A 225 -9.84 -20.10 -13.63
C PHE A 225 -8.48 -20.43 -14.21
N ALA A 226 -8.30 -21.61 -14.72
CA ALA A 226 -7.08 -21.99 -15.40
C ALA A 226 -7.40 -22.71 -16.71
N THR A 227 -6.55 -22.54 -17.73
CA THR A 227 -6.56 -23.35 -18.94
C THR A 227 -5.29 -24.19 -19.00
N MET A 228 -5.36 -25.35 -19.59
CA MET A 228 -4.21 -26.20 -19.82
C MET A 228 -4.40 -27.09 -21.05
N ASN A 229 -3.30 -27.45 -21.68
CA ASN A 229 -3.30 -28.37 -22.81
C ASN A 229 -3.46 -29.84 -22.32
N PRO A 230 -4.36 -30.67 -22.93
CA PRO A 230 -4.67 -32.02 -22.48
C PRO A 230 -3.46 -32.95 -22.38
N GLY A 231 -2.42 -32.75 -23.19
CA GLY A 231 -1.21 -33.62 -23.20
C GLY A 231 -0.27 -33.45 -22.00
N LYS A 232 -0.52 -32.44 -21.12
CA LYS A 232 0.37 -32.11 -20.00
C LYS A 232 -0.29 -32.23 -18.61
N TRP A 233 -1.39 -32.95 -18.51
CA TRP A 233 -2.20 -33.13 -17.29
C TRP A 233 -1.41 -33.63 -16.08
N ARG A 234 -0.39 -34.48 -16.28
CA ARG A 234 0.40 -35.07 -15.18
C ARG A 234 1.07 -34.07 -14.26
N LYS A 235 1.37 -32.85 -14.72
CA LYS A 235 1.96 -31.79 -13.88
C LYS A 235 0.96 -31.15 -12.90
N CYS A 236 -0.33 -31.25 -13.21
CA CYS A 236 -1.39 -30.56 -12.47
C CYS A 236 -2.31 -31.49 -11.69
N ASP A 237 -2.00 -32.79 -11.63
CA ASP A 237 -2.84 -33.80 -10.95
C ASP A 237 -3.12 -33.43 -9.47
N ASN A 238 -2.15 -32.79 -8.79
CA ASN A 238 -2.29 -32.35 -7.40
C ASN A 238 -3.20 -31.14 -7.27
N LEU A 239 -3.27 -30.25 -8.25
CA LEU A 239 -4.18 -29.10 -8.27
C LEU A 239 -5.63 -29.51 -8.51
N CYS A 240 -5.84 -30.52 -9.36
CA CYS A 240 -7.18 -30.97 -9.78
C CYS A 240 -7.85 -31.87 -8.74
N SER A 241 -7.08 -32.49 -7.84
CA SER A 241 -7.61 -33.47 -6.89
C SER A 241 -8.35 -32.87 -5.70
N HIS A 242 -8.18 -31.60 -5.45
CA HIS A 242 -8.64 -31.03 -4.18
C HIS A 242 -9.72 -29.96 -4.23
N HIS A 243 -9.97 -29.15 -5.26
CA HIS A 243 -11.06 -28.14 -5.22
C HIS A 243 -11.35 -27.46 -6.57
N GLU A 244 -12.56 -26.98 -6.75
CA GLU A 244 -13.22 -25.99 -7.62
C GLU A 244 -12.38 -25.18 -8.66
N VAL A 245 -11.28 -25.74 -9.16
CA VAL A 245 -10.63 -25.20 -10.36
C VAL A 245 -11.51 -25.59 -11.53
N GLN A 246 -12.29 -24.67 -12.04
CA GLN A 246 -13.00 -24.89 -13.29
C GLN A 246 -11.98 -24.84 -14.43
N ILE A 247 -11.47 -26.02 -14.78
CA ILE A 247 -10.64 -26.19 -15.96
C ILE A 247 -11.54 -26.02 -17.17
N VAL A 248 -11.33 -24.97 -17.93
CA VAL A 248 -12.01 -24.74 -19.20
C VAL A 248 -11.09 -25.29 -20.27
N SER A 249 -11.40 -26.47 -20.76
CA SER A 249 -10.76 -27.11 -21.95
C SER A 249 -11.18 -26.40 -23.23
#